data_1e0558658a8510027879e40e22c2c302
#
_entry.id   1e0558658a8510027879e40e22c2c302
#
_cell.length_a   1.000
_cell.length_b   1.000
_cell.length_c   1.000
_cell.angle_alpha   90.00
_cell.angle_beta   90.00
_cell.angle_gamma   90.00
#
_symmetry.space_group_name_H-M   'P 1'
#
loop_
_entity.id
_entity.type
_entity.pdbx_description
1 polymer ?
#
loop_
_entity_poly.entity_id
_entity_poly.type
_entity_poly.pdbx_seq_one_letter_code
_entity_poly.pdbx_strand_id
1 'polypeptide(L)'
;MSIKKIIRKAGYTVVALVALVFIAGLILAFLPTKLKTNHAGISAEQAAVRRQTYKGAHDQFTTSDGETLFLWRWNPDTLVEAKKNIAVLIFHGITAYGGAYKMAGEPLSSGGYTTFGLDYRGHGLSGGNRGDAPNLERWITDLAESVKYIKGLGFSKVIVLGHSLGVASAICAANKVPDEIAGLVLLSGAYEGRPGLSTPPTLFEKSKILASSVFRPSYQAVEYYRKGMTVTKDSLFNFKYTLRFVTMLDVKKLRLSESLNIPVLVGAGDQDELFEVEKVKELYDLIPGSKKEFLVMKNATHAKIPVECWKEVAAWLDKTYL
;
A
#
# COMPACT_ATOMS: atom_id res chain seq x y z
N MET A 1 -19.05 -6.26 -59.72
CA MET A 1 -18.04 -6.99 -58.89
C MET A 1 -18.77 -8.05 -58.12
N SER A 2 -18.33 -9.32 -58.14
CA SER A 2 -19.04 -10.40 -57.44
C SER A 2 -19.04 -10.16 -55.94
N ILE A 3 -20.16 -10.45 -55.26
CA ILE A 3 -20.32 -10.35 -53.79
C ILE A 3 -19.15 -11.03 -53.06
N LYS A 4 -18.69 -12.20 -53.55
CA LYS A 4 -17.52 -12.90 -53.01
C LYS A 4 -16.22 -12.07 -53.03
N LYS A 5 -16.01 -11.25 -54.09
CA LYS A 5 -14.84 -10.35 -54.17
C LYS A 5 -14.95 -9.18 -53.18
N ILE A 6 -16.16 -8.69 -52.93
CA ILE A 6 -16.41 -7.62 -51.96
C ILE A 6 -16.13 -8.13 -50.55
N ILE A 7 -16.69 -9.28 -50.17
CA ILE A 7 -16.48 -9.90 -48.86
C ILE A 7 -14.98 -10.19 -48.59
N ARG A 8 -14.28 -10.74 -49.60
CA ARG A 8 -12.84 -11.02 -49.48
C ARG A 8 -12.01 -9.75 -49.32
N LYS A 9 -12.32 -8.66 -50.06
CA LYS A 9 -11.65 -7.36 -49.89
C LYS A 9 -11.93 -6.77 -48.50
N ALA A 10 -13.18 -6.79 -48.04
CA ALA A 10 -13.55 -6.35 -46.70
C ALA A 10 -12.79 -7.14 -45.62
N GLY A 11 -12.66 -8.47 -45.77
CA GLY A 11 -11.87 -9.31 -44.87
C GLY A 11 -10.39 -8.91 -44.79
N TYR A 12 -9.76 -8.69 -45.98
CA TYR A 12 -8.36 -8.21 -46.00
C TYR A 12 -8.19 -6.83 -45.36
N THR A 13 -9.14 -5.92 -45.56
CA THR A 13 -9.10 -4.59 -44.93
C THR A 13 -9.20 -4.69 -43.42
N VAL A 14 -10.09 -5.52 -42.87
CA VAL A 14 -10.23 -5.76 -41.45
C VAL A 14 -8.93 -6.34 -40.85
N VAL A 15 -8.35 -7.37 -41.50
CA VAL A 15 -7.08 -7.97 -41.07
C VAL A 15 -5.96 -6.94 -41.09
N ALA A 16 -5.86 -6.10 -42.13
CA ALA A 16 -4.84 -5.05 -42.23
C ALA A 16 -5.01 -4.00 -41.11
N LEU A 17 -6.25 -3.59 -40.80
CA LEU A 17 -6.54 -2.64 -39.71
C LEU A 17 -6.16 -3.24 -38.34
N VAL A 18 -6.52 -4.49 -38.10
CA VAL A 18 -6.15 -5.19 -36.84
C VAL A 18 -4.63 -5.28 -36.70
N ALA A 19 -3.91 -5.65 -37.76
CA ALA A 19 -2.46 -5.70 -37.76
C ALA A 19 -1.84 -4.32 -37.49
N LEU A 20 -2.38 -3.27 -38.08
CA LEU A 20 -1.92 -1.89 -37.87
C LEU A 20 -2.13 -1.44 -36.43
N VAL A 21 -3.28 -1.72 -35.85
CA VAL A 21 -3.57 -1.42 -34.42
C VAL A 21 -2.62 -2.21 -33.49
N PHE A 22 -2.39 -3.48 -33.81
CA PHE A 22 -1.46 -4.32 -33.05
C PHE A 22 -0.03 -3.77 -33.09
N ILE A 23 0.48 -3.42 -34.29
CA ILE A 23 1.83 -2.84 -34.44
C ILE A 23 1.93 -1.50 -33.73
N ALA A 24 0.93 -0.64 -33.86
CA ALA A 24 0.89 0.66 -33.19
C ALA A 24 0.89 0.47 -31.64
N GLY A 25 0.10 -0.47 -31.13
CA GLY A 25 0.09 -0.83 -29.71
C GLY A 25 1.44 -1.35 -29.23
N LEU A 26 2.08 -2.21 -30.01
CA LEU A 26 3.42 -2.71 -29.71
C LEU A 26 4.44 -1.57 -29.64
N ILE A 27 4.45 -0.66 -30.61
CA ILE A 27 5.32 0.51 -30.61
C ILE A 27 5.06 1.36 -29.37
N LEU A 28 3.80 1.70 -29.07
CA LEU A 28 3.42 2.49 -27.88
C LEU A 28 3.92 1.87 -26.58
N ALA A 29 3.81 0.55 -26.44
CA ALA A 29 4.23 -0.16 -25.24
C ALA A 29 5.74 -0.03 -24.94
N PHE A 30 6.56 0.15 -25.98
CA PHE A 30 8.02 0.26 -25.85
C PHE A 30 8.56 1.69 -25.94
N LEU A 31 7.72 2.68 -26.22
CA LEU A 31 8.17 4.08 -26.17
C LEU A 31 8.60 4.46 -24.73
N PRO A 32 9.68 5.24 -24.58
CA PRO A 32 10.09 5.71 -23.25
C PRO A 32 9.00 6.57 -22.58
N THR A 33 8.88 6.48 -21.27
CA THR A 33 7.96 7.32 -20.48
C THR A 33 8.73 8.46 -19.85
N LYS A 34 8.34 9.70 -20.13
CA LYS A 34 8.85 10.85 -19.39
C LYS A 34 8.13 10.92 -18.04
N LEU A 35 8.87 10.83 -16.95
CA LEU A 35 8.34 10.85 -15.60
C LEU A 35 8.20 12.31 -15.11
N LYS A 36 7.11 12.58 -14.40
CA LYS A 36 6.84 13.89 -13.74
C LYS A 36 7.64 14.03 -12.46
N THR A 37 7.81 12.91 -11.73
CA THR A 37 8.55 12.87 -10.45
C THR A 37 10.06 12.92 -10.63
N ASN A 38 10.58 12.51 -11.78
CA ASN A 38 12.02 12.35 -12.02
C ASN A 38 12.73 11.46 -10.97
N HIS A 39 11.95 10.58 -10.28
CA HIS A 39 12.46 9.74 -9.22
C HIS A 39 13.08 8.45 -9.77
N ALA A 40 14.34 8.24 -9.44
CA ALA A 40 15.04 7.00 -9.73
C ALA A 40 14.88 6.03 -8.55
N GLY A 41 13.85 5.18 -8.60
CA GLY A 41 13.72 4.04 -7.67
C GLY A 41 14.80 2.99 -7.91
N ILE A 42 14.93 2.03 -6.99
CA ILE A 42 15.83 0.89 -7.15
C ILE A 42 15.19 -0.23 -7.97
N SER A 43 16.02 -1.07 -8.61
CA SER A 43 15.56 -2.30 -9.26
C SER A 43 15.28 -3.41 -8.22
N ALA A 44 14.66 -4.52 -8.65
CA ALA A 44 14.44 -5.69 -7.80
C ALA A 44 15.77 -6.30 -7.34
N GLU A 45 16.77 -6.36 -8.22
CA GLU A 45 18.11 -6.87 -7.92
C GLU A 45 18.83 -5.98 -6.90
N GLN A 46 18.75 -4.66 -7.06
CA GLN A 46 19.31 -3.72 -6.09
C GLN A 46 18.62 -3.82 -4.72
N ALA A 47 17.30 -4.05 -4.69
CA ALA A 47 16.56 -4.29 -3.45
C ALA A 47 17.05 -5.59 -2.78
N ALA A 48 17.25 -6.67 -3.55
CA ALA A 48 17.76 -7.93 -3.03
C ALA A 48 19.18 -7.80 -2.43
N VAL A 49 20.08 -7.09 -3.11
CA VAL A 49 21.44 -6.83 -2.59
C VAL A 49 21.38 -6.01 -1.30
N ARG A 50 20.59 -4.92 -1.27
CA ARG A 50 20.42 -4.09 -0.07
C ARG A 50 19.81 -4.87 1.09
N ARG A 51 18.83 -5.73 0.83
CA ARG A 51 18.23 -6.61 1.84
C ARG A 51 19.26 -7.53 2.49
N GLN A 52 20.13 -8.18 1.69
CA GLN A 52 21.18 -9.07 2.19
C GLN A 52 22.23 -8.32 3.02
N THR A 53 22.51 -7.08 2.72
CA THR A 53 23.53 -6.26 3.39
C THR A 53 22.99 -5.38 4.50
N TYR A 54 21.67 -5.33 4.70
CA TYR A 54 21.05 -4.52 5.75
C TYR A 54 21.44 -5.02 7.15
N LYS A 55 21.88 -4.10 8.03
CA LYS A 55 22.37 -4.42 9.38
C LYS A 55 21.49 -3.93 10.52
N GLY A 56 20.47 -3.11 10.22
CA GLY A 56 19.52 -2.66 11.23
C GLY A 56 18.61 -3.79 11.73
N ALA A 57 17.85 -3.55 12.77
CA ALA A 57 16.87 -4.51 13.26
C ALA A 57 15.79 -4.75 12.19
N HIS A 58 15.60 -5.99 11.82
CA HIS A 58 14.65 -6.40 10.78
C HIS A 58 14.29 -7.86 10.94
N ASP A 59 13.23 -8.24 10.25
CA ASP A 59 12.85 -9.62 9.99
C ASP A 59 12.59 -9.80 8.50
N GLN A 60 12.55 -11.03 8.03
CA GLN A 60 12.14 -11.38 6.68
C GLN A 60 11.50 -12.77 6.68
N PHE A 61 10.55 -12.98 5.79
CA PHE A 61 9.92 -14.28 5.64
C PHE A 61 9.67 -14.58 4.16
N THR A 62 9.56 -15.86 3.86
CA THR A 62 9.20 -16.34 2.52
C THR A 62 7.72 -16.60 2.47
N THR A 63 7.04 -16.00 1.51
CA THR A 63 5.61 -16.19 1.26
C THR A 63 5.33 -17.58 0.67
N SER A 64 4.07 -18.01 0.69
CA SER A 64 3.65 -19.30 0.18
C SER A 64 3.93 -19.53 -1.33
N ASP A 65 4.14 -18.43 -2.10
CA ASP A 65 4.54 -18.49 -3.50
C ASP A 65 6.05 -18.29 -3.72
N GLY A 66 6.85 -18.29 -2.64
CA GLY A 66 8.31 -18.26 -2.69
C GLY A 66 8.95 -16.88 -2.73
N GLU A 67 8.18 -15.79 -2.61
CA GLU A 67 8.76 -14.44 -2.58
C GLU A 67 9.25 -14.08 -1.18
N THR A 68 10.29 -13.25 -1.07
CA THR A 68 10.81 -12.78 0.22
C THR A 68 10.23 -11.42 0.56
N LEU A 69 9.53 -11.30 1.68
CA LEU A 69 9.07 -10.01 2.20
C LEU A 69 9.91 -9.56 3.40
N PHE A 70 10.12 -8.25 3.48
CA PHE A 70 10.99 -7.60 4.45
C PHE A 70 10.15 -6.82 5.47
N LEU A 71 10.54 -6.93 6.75
CA LEU A 71 9.91 -6.26 7.88
C LEU A 71 10.97 -5.42 8.61
N TRP A 72 10.85 -4.11 8.56
CA TRP A 72 11.57 -3.21 9.45
C TRP A 72 11.12 -3.45 10.88
N ARG A 73 12.02 -3.36 11.85
CA ARG A 73 11.71 -3.64 13.25
C ARG A 73 12.23 -2.55 14.16
N TRP A 74 11.40 -2.11 15.07
CA TRP A 74 11.73 -1.22 16.19
C TRP A 74 11.42 -1.94 17.48
N ASN A 75 12.46 -2.21 18.27
CA ASN A 75 12.32 -2.84 19.55
C ASN A 75 12.23 -1.76 20.64
N PRO A 76 11.46 -1.98 21.72
CA PRO A 76 11.50 -1.09 22.86
C PRO A 76 12.87 -1.11 23.54
N ASP A 77 13.36 0.05 23.98
CA ASP A 77 14.61 0.16 24.72
C ASP A 77 14.51 -0.53 26.09
N THR A 78 13.32 -0.49 26.68
CA THR A 78 13.01 -1.18 27.94
C THR A 78 11.80 -2.08 27.73
N LEU A 79 11.99 -3.36 28.07
CA LEU A 79 10.91 -4.34 27.98
C LEU A 79 9.87 -4.05 29.06
N VAL A 80 8.64 -3.73 28.64
CA VAL A 80 7.49 -3.60 29.54
C VAL A 80 6.75 -4.94 29.55
N GLU A 81 6.74 -5.62 30.70
CA GLU A 81 6.21 -6.99 30.83
C GLU A 81 4.78 -7.12 30.28
N ALA A 82 3.91 -6.14 30.60
CA ALA A 82 2.52 -6.13 30.13
C ALA A 82 2.38 -5.99 28.60
N LYS A 83 3.42 -5.50 27.89
CA LYS A 83 3.43 -5.24 26.45
C LYS A 83 4.24 -6.26 25.64
N LYS A 84 5.02 -7.13 26.28
CA LYS A 84 5.97 -8.04 25.63
C LYS A 84 5.36 -8.95 24.56
N ASN A 85 4.08 -9.28 24.70
CA ASN A 85 3.36 -10.16 23.80
C ASN A 85 2.49 -9.40 22.78
N ILE A 86 2.65 -8.06 22.69
CA ILE A 86 1.88 -7.20 21.79
C ILE A 86 2.81 -6.64 20.72
N ALA A 87 2.46 -6.84 19.46
CA ALA A 87 3.15 -6.26 18.32
C ALA A 87 2.25 -5.28 17.56
N VAL A 88 2.84 -4.22 17.03
CA VAL A 88 2.19 -3.32 16.06
C VAL A 88 2.80 -3.56 14.69
N LEU A 89 1.98 -3.95 13.71
CA LEU A 89 2.38 -4.15 12.33
C LEU A 89 1.88 -2.99 11.48
N ILE A 90 2.79 -2.23 10.89
CA ILE A 90 2.49 -1.06 10.06
C ILE A 90 2.40 -1.45 8.58
N PHE A 91 1.29 -1.08 7.95
CA PHE A 91 1.05 -1.12 6.51
C PHE A 91 1.15 0.29 5.94
N HIS A 92 2.09 0.47 5.02
CA HIS A 92 2.47 1.79 4.51
C HIS A 92 1.55 2.33 3.40
N GLY A 93 1.63 3.63 3.14
CA GLY A 93 0.96 4.31 2.02
C GLY A 93 1.59 3.97 0.66
N ILE A 94 0.89 4.32 -0.43
CA ILE A 94 1.19 3.85 -1.78
C ILE A 94 2.66 4.05 -2.22
N THR A 95 3.25 5.22 -1.99
CA THR A 95 4.61 5.49 -2.49
C THR A 95 5.71 5.07 -1.51
N ALA A 96 5.36 4.78 -0.27
CA ALA A 96 6.29 4.55 0.81
C ALA A 96 6.79 3.08 0.87
N TYR A 97 7.46 2.77 1.94
CA TYR A 97 7.91 1.45 2.36
C TYR A 97 7.90 1.39 3.89
N GLY A 98 8.00 0.22 4.48
CA GLY A 98 7.91 0.05 5.93
C GLY A 98 8.87 0.93 6.72
N GLY A 99 10.15 1.00 6.28
CA GLY A 99 11.18 1.81 6.96
C GLY A 99 10.92 3.31 6.95
N ALA A 100 10.15 3.83 5.99
CA ALA A 100 9.74 5.24 5.98
C ALA A 100 8.83 5.59 7.17
N TYR A 101 8.25 4.59 7.82
CA TYR A 101 7.39 4.75 9.00
C TYR A 101 8.16 4.77 10.34
N LYS A 102 9.46 5.05 10.29
CA LYS A 102 10.27 5.33 11.48
C LYS A 102 9.61 6.35 12.40
N MET A 103 8.90 7.34 11.84
CA MET A 103 8.13 8.34 12.58
C MET A 103 7.01 7.75 13.47
N ALA A 104 6.52 6.56 13.16
CA ALA A 104 5.58 5.79 13.98
C ALA A 104 6.29 4.72 14.80
N GLY A 105 7.23 4.01 14.16
CA GLY A 105 7.94 2.90 14.76
C GLY A 105 8.72 3.29 16.02
N GLU A 106 9.48 4.39 15.99
CA GLU A 106 10.24 4.85 17.14
C GLU A 106 9.37 5.33 18.33
N PRO A 107 8.35 6.20 18.14
CA PRO A 107 7.49 6.57 19.25
C PRO A 107 6.72 5.39 19.88
N LEU A 108 6.22 4.47 19.05
CA LEU A 108 5.50 3.30 19.56
C LEU A 108 6.44 2.33 20.29
N SER A 109 7.67 2.14 19.79
CA SER A 109 8.66 1.33 20.49
C SER A 109 9.15 1.99 21.78
N SER A 110 9.34 3.30 21.81
CA SER A 110 9.61 4.05 23.04
C SER A 110 8.45 3.95 24.04
N GLY A 111 7.21 3.77 23.53
CA GLY A 111 6.04 3.43 24.35
C GLY A 111 6.00 1.97 24.83
N GLY A 112 7.00 1.14 24.52
CA GLY A 112 7.13 -0.23 24.96
C GLY A 112 6.56 -1.31 24.03
N TYR A 113 6.12 -0.95 22.81
CA TYR A 113 5.57 -1.88 21.82
C TYR A 113 6.63 -2.31 20.80
N THR A 114 6.82 -3.62 20.59
CA THR A 114 7.59 -4.06 19.42
C THR A 114 6.80 -3.71 18.16
N THR A 115 7.42 -2.92 17.29
CA THR A 115 6.76 -2.39 16.10
C THR A 115 7.46 -2.91 14.84
N PHE A 116 6.67 -3.30 13.86
CA PHE A 116 7.14 -3.78 12.56
C PHE A 116 6.57 -2.91 11.44
N GLY A 117 7.36 -2.68 10.39
CA GLY A 117 6.91 -2.03 9.17
C GLY A 117 7.09 -2.98 7.99
N LEU A 118 6.00 -3.48 7.41
CA LEU A 118 6.07 -4.34 6.23
C LEU A 118 6.45 -3.53 4.99
N ASP A 119 7.45 -3.98 4.26
CA ASP A 119 7.61 -3.61 2.86
C ASP A 119 6.70 -4.52 2.03
N TYR A 120 5.69 -3.97 1.36
CA TYR A 120 4.85 -4.76 0.45
C TYR A 120 5.69 -5.38 -0.67
N ARG A 121 5.20 -6.48 -1.25
CA ARG A 121 5.78 -7.03 -2.48
C ARG A 121 6.05 -5.91 -3.49
N GLY A 122 7.24 -5.88 -4.08
CA GLY A 122 7.65 -4.85 -5.02
C GLY A 122 7.93 -3.46 -4.43
N HIS A 123 8.01 -3.32 -3.09
CA HIS A 123 8.33 -2.06 -2.41
C HIS A 123 9.54 -2.24 -1.47
N GLY A 124 10.17 -1.13 -1.08
CA GLY A 124 11.27 -1.12 -0.13
C GLY A 124 12.34 -2.16 -0.42
N LEU A 125 12.66 -3.00 0.55
CA LEU A 125 13.60 -4.11 0.45
C LEU A 125 12.94 -5.47 0.19
N SER A 126 11.59 -5.53 0.09
CA SER A 126 10.89 -6.76 -0.31
C SER A 126 11.20 -7.14 -1.75
N GLY A 127 11.10 -8.44 -2.01
CA GLY A 127 11.20 -9.00 -3.35
C GLY A 127 9.99 -8.70 -4.23
N GLY A 128 9.99 -9.27 -5.42
CA GLY A 128 8.97 -9.05 -6.43
C GLY A 128 9.28 -7.89 -7.38
N ASN A 129 8.51 -7.83 -8.46
CA ASN A 129 8.62 -6.77 -9.46
C ASN A 129 8.20 -5.43 -8.85
N ARG A 130 8.99 -4.37 -9.10
CA ARG A 130 8.78 -3.06 -8.44
C ARG A 130 7.41 -2.46 -8.79
N GLY A 131 6.70 -1.98 -7.74
CA GLY A 131 5.36 -1.38 -7.91
C GLY A 131 4.32 -2.30 -8.53
N ASP A 132 4.41 -3.60 -8.23
CA ASP A 132 3.56 -4.62 -8.81
C ASP A 132 3.09 -5.64 -7.77
N ALA A 133 1.94 -6.24 -8.02
CA ALA A 133 1.48 -7.47 -7.39
C ALA A 133 0.80 -8.32 -8.46
N PRO A 134 0.92 -9.65 -8.40
CA PRO A 134 0.34 -10.52 -9.43
C PRO A 134 -1.17 -10.34 -9.60
N ASN A 135 -1.89 -10.24 -8.49
CA ASN A 135 -3.32 -9.97 -8.41
C ASN A 135 -3.71 -9.58 -6.99
N LEU A 136 -4.97 -9.20 -6.78
CA LEU A 136 -5.51 -8.79 -5.48
C LEU A 136 -5.43 -9.91 -4.43
N GLU A 137 -5.75 -11.16 -4.80
CA GLU A 137 -5.73 -12.29 -3.86
C GLU A 137 -4.31 -12.55 -3.33
N ARG A 138 -3.28 -12.50 -4.19
CA ARG A 138 -1.89 -12.65 -3.76
C ARG A 138 -1.47 -11.52 -2.83
N TRP A 139 -1.86 -10.28 -3.15
CA TRP A 139 -1.53 -9.14 -2.31
C TRP A 139 -2.19 -9.24 -0.93
N ILE A 140 -3.46 -9.61 -0.87
CA ILE A 140 -4.16 -9.85 0.42
C ILE A 140 -3.51 -11.01 1.18
N THR A 141 -3.09 -12.05 0.48
CA THR A 141 -2.41 -13.20 1.10
C THR A 141 -1.05 -12.80 1.68
N ASP A 142 -0.27 -11.95 0.99
CA ASP A 142 0.99 -11.42 1.53
C ASP A 142 0.77 -10.65 2.85
N LEU A 143 -0.30 -9.85 2.93
CA LEU A 143 -0.68 -9.13 4.15
C LEU A 143 -1.04 -10.10 5.28
N ALA A 144 -1.84 -11.11 4.99
CA ALA A 144 -2.23 -12.13 5.95
C ALA A 144 -1.04 -12.96 6.44
N GLU A 145 -0.14 -13.34 5.54
CA GLU A 145 1.09 -14.07 5.86
C GLU A 145 2.02 -13.25 6.75
N SER A 146 2.11 -11.93 6.55
CA SER A 146 2.88 -11.05 7.43
C SER A 146 2.34 -11.01 8.87
N VAL A 147 1.02 -11.00 9.03
CA VAL A 147 0.37 -11.09 10.36
C VAL A 147 0.70 -12.43 11.02
N LYS A 148 0.52 -13.54 10.29
CA LYS A 148 0.82 -14.90 10.79
C LYS A 148 2.29 -15.07 11.14
N TYR A 149 3.19 -14.50 10.34
CA TYR A 149 4.62 -14.52 10.63
C TYR A 149 4.93 -13.88 11.99
N ILE A 150 4.38 -12.69 12.27
CA ILE A 150 4.58 -12.00 13.56
C ILE A 150 3.97 -12.81 14.72
N LYS A 151 2.81 -13.42 14.54
CA LYS A 151 2.25 -14.36 15.52
C LYS A 151 3.21 -15.52 15.79
N GLY A 152 3.84 -16.05 14.74
CA GLY A 152 4.86 -17.11 14.83
C GLY A 152 6.12 -16.71 15.59
N LEU A 153 6.42 -15.41 15.70
CA LEU A 153 7.51 -14.89 16.55
C LEU A 153 7.16 -14.91 18.05
N GLY A 154 5.94 -15.30 18.44
CA GLY A 154 5.48 -15.40 19.82
C GLY A 154 4.61 -14.25 20.31
N PHE A 155 4.26 -13.29 19.45
CA PHE A 155 3.32 -12.23 19.81
C PHE A 155 1.88 -12.75 19.83
N SER A 156 1.24 -12.73 20.99
CA SER A 156 -0.15 -13.21 21.13
C SER A 156 -1.17 -12.21 20.60
N LYS A 157 -0.85 -10.91 20.59
CA LYS A 157 -1.69 -9.83 20.05
C LYS A 157 -0.94 -9.10 18.96
N VAL A 158 -1.49 -9.08 17.74
CA VAL A 158 -1.00 -8.28 16.60
C VAL A 158 -2.02 -7.20 16.31
N ILE A 159 -1.63 -5.94 16.47
CA ILE A 159 -2.41 -4.77 16.08
C ILE A 159 -1.90 -4.32 14.72
N VAL A 160 -2.79 -4.18 13.74
CA VAL A 160 -2.42 -3.70 12.41
C VAL A 160 -2.69 -2.20 12.32
N LEU A 161 -1.64 -1.43 12.03
CA LEU A 161 -1.71 -0.01 11.78
C LEU A 161 -1.61 0.24 10.27
N GLY A 162 -2.65 0.80 9.69
CA GLY A 162 -2.67 1.21 8.28
C GLY A 162 -2.67 2.72 8.13
N HIS A 163 -1.84 3.25 7.23
CA HIS A 163 -1.84 4.67 6.89
C HIS A 163 -2.08 4.85 5.39
N SER A 164 -2.98 5.75 5.00
CA SER A 164 -3.29 6.02 3.58
C SER A 164 -3.75 4.74 2.87
N LEU A 165 -3.07 4.26 1.81
CA LEU A 165 -3.33 2.95 1.20
C LEU A 165 -3.28 1.81 2.23
N GLY A 166 -2.44 1.94 3.25
CA GLY A 166 -2.33 0.97 4.33
C GLY A 166 -3.63 0.76 5.11
N VAL A 167 -4.55 1.73 5.13
CA VAL A 167 -5.90 1.56 5.70
C VAL A 167 -6.67 0.47 4.95
N ALA A 168 -6.65 0.52 3.62
CA ALA A 168 -7.26 -0.53 2.80
C ALA A 168 -6.56 -1.89 2.98
N SER A 169 -5.22 -1.89 3.08
CA SER A 169 -4.43 -3.09 3.39
C SER A 169 -4.84 -3.70 4.73
N ALA A 170 -4.99 -2.87 5.77
CA ALA A 170 -5.37 -3.33 7.11
C ALA A 170 -6.77 -3.95 7.13
N ILE A 171 -7.75 -3.33 6.44
CA ILE A 171 -9.10 -3.87 6.29
C ILE A 171 -9.07 -5.21 5.53
N CYS A 172 -8.30 -5.30 4.44
CA CYS A 172 -8.15 -6.55 3.68
C CYS A 172 -7.54 -7.66 4.53
N ALA A 173 -6.50 -7.37 5.31
CA ALA A 173 -5.86 -8.34 6.19
C ALA A 173 -6.83 -8.81 7.30
N ALA A 174 -7.55 -7.87 7.92
CA ALA A 174 -8.52 -8.18 8.98
C ALA A 174 -9.67 -9.06 8.47
N ASN A 175 -10.15 -8.80 7.26
CA ASN A 175 -11.17 -9.65 6.64
C ASN A 175 -10.64 -11.05 6.26
N LYS A 176 -9.34 -11.16 5.93
CA LYS A 176 -8.72 -12.43 5.50
C LYS A 176 -8.34 -13.33 6.67
N VAL A 177 -7.87 -12.75 7.78
CA VAL A 177 -7.40 -13.47 8.97
C VAL A 177 -7.97 -12.83 10.24
N PRO A 178 -9.31 -12.86 10.42
CA PRO A 178 -10.00 -12.16 11.51
C PRO A 178 -9.54 -12.58 12.90
N ASP A 179 -9.20 -13.84 13.10
CA ASP A 179 -8.81 -14.41 14.40
C ASP A 179 -7.33 -14.10 14.77
N GLU A 180 -6.55 -13.59 13.81
CA GLU A 180 -5.12 -13.33 14.01
C GLU A 180 -4.84 -11.87 14.39
N ILE A 181 -5.80 -10.96 14.16
CA ILE A 181 -5.66 -9.53 14.38
C ILE A 181 -6.42 -9.13 15.64
N ALA A 182 -5.69 -8.56 16.59
CA ALA A 182 -6.25 -8.15 17.88
C ALA A 182 -6.90 -6.76 17.84
N GLY A 183 -6.57 -5.91 16.87
CA GLY A 183 -7.15 -4.58 16.68
C GLY A 183 -6.59 -3.85 15.49
N LEU A 184 -7.21 -2.73 15.14
CA LEU A 184 -6.83 -1.89 14.00
C LEU A 184 -6.57 -0.45 14.43
N VAL A 185 -5.56 0.18 13.81
CA VAL A 185 -5.32 1.62 13.84
C VAL A 185 -5.30 2.10 12.39
N LEU A 186 -6.30 2.89 11.99
CA LEU A 186 -6.54 3.31 10.62
C LEU A 186 -6.36 4.82 10.49
N LEU A 187 -5.23 5.26 9.94
CA LEU A 187 -4.83 6.67 9.93
C LEU A 187 -4.85 7.28 8.53
N SER A 188 -5.44 8.46 8.39
CA SER A 188 -5.39 9.28 7.16
C SER A 188 -5.72 8.48 5.89
N GLY A 189 -6.81 7.72 5.93
CA GLY A 189 -7.36 6.98 4.81
C GLY A 189 -8.87 7.08 4.76
N ALA A 190 -9.44 7.19 3.57
CA ALA A 190 -10.86 7.28 3.33
C ALA A 190 -11.23 6.65 1.99
N TYR A 191 -12.53 6.50 1.74
CA TYR A 191 -13.05 6.00 0.45
C TYR A 191 -12.89 6.99 -0.69
N GLU A 192 -12.78 8.29 -0.37
CA GLU A 192 -12.58 9.37 -1.33
C GLU A 192 -11.57 10.38 -0.79
N GLY A 193 -10.58 10.72 -1.64
CA GLY A 193 -9.67 11.83 -1.38
C GLY A 193 -10.23 13.16 -1.84
N ARG A 194 -9.54 14.25 -1.50
CA ARG A 194 -9.88 15.60 -1.96
C ARG A 194 -9.91 15.65 -3.49
N PRO A 195 -10.89 16.29 -4.10
CA PRO A 195 -10.96 16.44 -5.55
C PRO A 195 -9.81 17.29 -6.10
N GLY A 196 -9.42 17.06 -7.35
CA GLY A 196 -8.45 17.91 -8.07
C GLY A 196 -6.97 17.65 -7.74
N LEU A 197 -6.63 16.71 -6.85
CA LEU A 197 -5.24 16.38 -6.51
C LEU A 197 -4.54 15.58 -7.61
N SER A 198 -5.24 14.71 -8.31
CA SER A 198 -4.69 13.94 -9.40
C SER A 198 -4.84 14.67 -10.72
N THR A 199 -3.80 14.68 -11.53
CA THR A 199 -3.89 15.10 -12.91
C THR A 199 -4.25 13.89 -13.76
N PRO A 200 -5.44 13.83 -14.38
CA PRO A 200 -5.82 12.73 -15.25
C PRO A 200 -4.78 12.52 -16.36
N PRO A 201 -4.43 11.28 -16.70
CA PRO A 201 -3.54 11.02 -17.80
C PRO A 201 -4.17 11.47 -19.13
N THR A 202 -3.36 12.05 -20.02
CA THR A 202 -3.73 12.43 -21.38
C THR A 202 -4.18 11.20 -22.19
N LEU A 203 -4.83 11.40 -23.33
CA LEU A 203 -5.23 10.28 -24.20
C LEU A 203 -4.01 9.43 -24.64
N PHE A 204 -2.89 10.09 -24.95
CA PHE A 204 -1.65 9.40 -25.29
C PHE A 204 -1.11 8.56 -24.12
N GLU A 205 -1.06 9.11 -22.90
CA GLU A 205 -0.65 8.38 -21.70
C GLU A 205 -1.57 7.19 -21.43
N LYS A 206 -2.91 7.36 -21.55
CA LYS A 206 -3.88 6.26 -21.40
C LYS A 206 -3.64 5.16 -22.43
N SER A 207 -3.47 5.51 -23.70
CA SER A 207 -3.20 4.55 -24.77
C SER A 207 -1.90 3.79 -24.53
N LYS A 208 -0.87 4.48 -24.07
CA LYS A 208 0.41 3.87 -23.73
C LYS A 208 0.31 2.95 -22.52
N ILE A 209 -0.38 3.34 -21.44
CA ILE A 209 -0.62 2.52 -20.26
C ILE A 209 -1.35 1.24 -20.68
N LEU A 210 -2.42 1.36 -21.48
CA LEU A 210 -3.18 0.22 -21.97
C LEU A 210 -2.32 -0.70 -22.84
N ALA A 211 -1.58 -0.15 -23.82
CA ALA A 211 -0.67 -0.93 -24.65
C ALA A 211 0.40 -1.65 -23.79
N SER A 212 0.98 -0.95 -22.81
CA SER A 212 1.95 -1.56 -21.90
C SER A 212 1.32 -2.69 -21.07
N SER A 213 0.10 -2.56 -20.61
CA SER A 213 -0.57 -3.62 -19.83
C SER A 213 -0.84 -4.88 -20.65
N VAL A 214 -0.99 -4.77 -21.98
CA VAL A 214 -1.19 -5.90 -22.90
C VAL A 214 0.15 -6.54 -23.28
N PHE A 215 1.12 -5.74 -23.72
CA PHE A 215 2.37 -6.26 -24.29
C PHE A 215 3.50 -6.42 -23.26
N ARG A 216 3.40 -5.75 -22.12
CA ARG A 216 4.39 -5.76 -21.03
C ARG A 216 3.70 -5.68 -19.66
N PRO A 217 2.90 -6.68 -19.24
CA PRO A 217 2.01 -6.60 -18.08
C PRO A 217 2.74 -6.30 -16.75
N SER A 218 4.03 -6.61 -16.68
CA SER A 218 4.88 -6.31 -15.50
C SER A 218 5.63 -4.97 -15.62
N TYR A 219 5.38 -4.17 -16.65
CA TYR A 219 6.00 -2.86 -16.83
C TYR A 219 5.26 -1.80 -16.03
N GLN A 220 6.00 -0.95 -15.29
CA GLN A 220 5.46 0.13 -14.49
C GLN A 220 5.11 1.33 -15.39
N ALA A 221 3.97 1.24 -16.07
CA ALA A 221 3.48 2.24 -17.00
C ALA A 221 2.72 3.39 -16.34
N VAL A 222 2.31 3.21 -15.07
CA VAL A 222 1.56 4.20 -14.30
C VAL A 222 2.49 4.90 -13.32
N GLU A 223 2.52 6.22 -13.36
CA GLU A 223 3.23 7.02 -12.37
C GLU A 223 2.24 7.60 -11.36
N TYR A 224 2.52 7.40 -10.07
CA TYR A 224 1.82 8.13 -9.02
C TYR A 224 2.40 9.53 -8.89
N TYR A 225 1.64 10.50 -9.34
CA TYR A 225 1.98 11.91 -9.26
C TYR A 225 0.76 12.75 -8.91
N ARG A 226 0.93 13.69 -7.99
CA ARG A 226 -0.07 14.71 -7.68
C ARG A 226 0.58 16.09 -7.65
N LYS A 227 -0.17 17.11 -8.04
CA LYS A 227 0.32 18.49 -8.05
C LYS A 227 0.71 18.92 -6.63
N GLY A 228 1.88 19.51 -6.50
CA GLY A 228 2.38 20.04 -5.21
C GLY A 228 3.00 18.98 -4.27
N MET A 229 3.06 17.70 -4.67
CA MET A 229 3.74 16.70 -3.83
C MET A 229 5.25 16.93 -3.80
N THR A 230 5.85 16.75 -2.63
CA THR A 230 7.31 16.68 -2.49
C THR A 230 7.79 15.29 -2.84
N VAL A 231 8.69 15.19 -3.83
CA VAL A 231 9.31 13.91 -4.20
C VAL A 231 10.58 13.75 -3.39
N THR A 232 10.70 12.66 -2.66
CA THR A 232 11.90 12.32 -1.87
C THR A 232 13.06 11.88 -2.76
N LYS A 233 14.29 12.05 -2.26
CA LYS A 233 15.50 11.48 -2.86
C LYS A 233 15.78 10.04 -2.43
N ASP A 234 15.05 9.53 -1.43
CA ASP A 234 15.18 8.15 -0.96
C ASP A 234 14.70 7.18 -2.04
N SER A 235 15.63 6.41 -2.58
CA SER A 235 15.41 5.49 -3.68
C SER A 235 14.57 4.24 -3.32
N LEU A 236 14.29 4.00 -2.05
CA LEU A 236 13.39 2.93 -1.61
C LEU A 236 11.91 3.28 -1.80
N PHE A 237 11.58 4.58 -1.89
CA PHE A 237 10.25 5.00 -2.31
C PHE A 237 9.97 4.57 -3.74
N ASN A 238 8.70 4.27 -4.03
CA ASN A 238 8.27 3.84 -5.35
C ASN A 238 7.15 4.74 -5.88
N PHE A 239 7.34 5.30 -7.07
CA PHE A 239 6.35 6.18 -7.72
C PHE A 239 5.82 5.58 -9.03
N LYS A 240 6.29 4.39 -9.41
CA LYS A 240 5.92 3.72 -10.65
C LYS A 240 5.24 2.39 -10.36
N TYR A 241 4.14 2.15 -11.07
CA TYR A 241 3.28 0.99 -10.84
C TYR A 241 2.88 0.34 -12.15
N THR A 242 2.58 -0.95 -12.08
CA THR A 242 1.85 -1.61 -13.16
C THR A 242 0.38 -1.18 -13.13
N LEU A 243 -0.29 -1.26 -14.27
CA LEU A 243 -1.73 -0.94 -14.33
C LEU A 243 -2.53 -1.87 -13.39
N ARG A 244 -2.21 -3.18 -13.38
CA ARG A 244 -2.90 -4.14 -12.52
C ARG A 244 -2.79 -3.79 -11.04
N PHE A 245 -1.63 -3.30 -10.55
CA PHE A 245 -1.48 -2.90 -9.15
C PHE A 245 -2.42 -1.74 -8.78
N VAL A 246 -2.47 -0.68 -9.60
CA VAL A 246 -3.30 0.51 -9.27
C VAL A 246 -4.80 0.29 -9.48
N THR A 247 -5.19 -0.78 -10.21
CA THR A 247 -6.59 -1.09 -10.49
C THR A 247 -7.13 -2.31 -9.76
N MET A 248 -6.27 -3.06 -9.03
CA MET A 248 -6.68 -4.33 -8.41
C MET A 248 -7.66 -4.15 -7.25
N LEU A 249 -7.63 -3.00 -6.55
CA LEU A 249 -8.43 -2.77 -5.35
C LEU A 249 -9.42 -1.62 -5.58
N ASP A 250 -10.69 -1.92 -5.43
CA ASP A 250 -11.76 -0.91 -5.39
C ASP A 250 -12.00 -0.49 -3.93
N VAL A 251 -11.27 0.53 -3.48
CA VAL A 251 -11.36 1.04 -2.09
C VAL A 251 -12.77 1.52 -1.74
N LYS A 252 -13.56 1.98 -2.72
CA LYS A 252 -14.93 2.48 -2.46
C LYS A 252 -15.88 1.36 -2.02
N LYS A 253 -15.61 0.12 -2.43
CA LYS A 253 -16.39 -1.07 -2.06
C LYS A 253 -15.85 -1.81 -0.85
N LEU A 254 -14.66 -1.48 -0.41
CA LEU A 254 -14.03 -2.16 0.70
C LEU A 254 -14.75 -1.84 2.01
N ARG A 255 -15.11 -2.87 2.77
CA ARG A 255 -15.75 -2.75 4.08
C ARG A 255 -15.08 -3.71 5.05
N LEU A 256 -14.99 -3.30 6.30
CA LEU A 256 -14.64 -4.22 7.38
C LEU A 256 -15.82 -5.16 7.63
N SER A 257 -15.55 -6.45 7.81
CA SER A 257 -16.58 -7.46 8.03
C SER A 257 -17.37 -7.16 9.31
N GLU A 258 -18.69 -7.27 9.25
CA GLU A 258 -19.59 -7.09 10.40
C GLU A 258 -19.35 -8.13 11.52
N SER A 259 -18.78 -9.28 11.17
CA SER A 259 -18.43 -10.32 12.15
C SER A 259 -17.20 -9.96 13.01
N LEU A 260 -16.40 -8.95 12.60
CA LEU A 260 -15.22 -8.51 13.35
C LEU A 260 -15.63 -7.65 14.54
N ASN A 261 -15.35 -8.13 15.74
CA ASN A 261 -15.60 -7.42 17.00
C ASN A 261 -14.27 -7.11 17.71
N ILE A 262 -13.38 -6.43 17.01
CA ILE A 262 -12.07 -5.99 17.52
C ILE A 262 -12.06 -4.49 17.77
N PRO A 263 -11.22 -3.98 18.69
CA PRO A 263 -11.02 -2.54 18.86
C PRO A 263 -10.47 -1.87 17.59
N VAL A 264 -11.01 -0.70 17.23
CA VAL A 264 -10.56 0.08 16.07
C VAL A 264 -10.38 1.55 16.45
N LEU A 265 -9.19 2.08 16.23
CA LEU A 265 -8.91 3.51 16.25
C LEU A 265 -8.87 4.03 14.82
N VAL A 266 -9.66 5.05 14.52
CA VAL A 266 -9.59 5.78 13.23
C VAL A 266 -9.06 7.17 13.51
N GLY A 267 -8.03 7.59 12.78
CA GLY A 267 -7.41 8.90 12.95
C GLY A 267 -7.32 9.71 11.67
N ALA A 268 -7.57 11.02 11.78
CA ALA A 268 -7.47 11.98 10.70
C ALA A 268 -6.58 13.15 11.10
N GLY A 269 -5.64 13.56 10.23
CA GLY A 269 -4.87 14.78 10.41
C GLY A 269 -5.73 16.01 10.13
N ASP A 270 -5.69 17.01 11.03
CA ASP A 270 -6.45 18.25 10.83
C ASP A 270 -5.88 19.16 9.72
N GLN A 271 -4.66 18.87 9.27
CA GLN A 271 -3.99 19.53 8.13
C GLN A 271 -3.71 18.56 6.98
N ASP A 272 -4.40 17.41 6.92
CA ASP A 272 -4.21 16.43 5.85
C ASP A 272 -4.68 17.02 4.52
N GLU A 273 -3.72 17.13 3.58
CA GLU A 273 -3.99 17.68 2.26
C GLU A 273 -4.63 16.67 1.28
N LEU A 274 -4.71 15.39 1.66
CA LEU A 274 -5.32 14.34 0.83
C LEU A 274 -6.71 13.94 1.27
N PHE A 275 -6.94 13.85 2.57
CA PHE A 275 -8.20 13.40 3.13
C PHE A 275 -8.73 14.41 4.15
N GLU A 276 -9.93 14.89 3.93
CA GLU A 276 -10.65 15.73 4.90
C GLU A 276 -11.03 14.91 6.12
N VAL A 277 -11.03 15.55 7.30
CA VAL A 277 -11.41 14.89 8.56
C VAL A 277 -12.80 14.25 8.43
N GLU A 278 -13.73 14.94 7.76
CA GLU A 278 -15.10 14.49 7.50
C GLU A 278 -15.13 13.22 6.66
N LYS A 279 -14.24 13.10 5.65
CA LYS A 279 -14.14 11.91 4.81
C LYS A 279 -13.55 10.70 5.56
N VAL A 280 -12.61 10.96 6.47
CA VAL A 280 -12.09 9.90 7.35
C VAL A 280 -13.16 9.52 8.39
N LYS A 281 -13.99 10.47 8.82
CA LYS A 281 -15.11 10.18 9.71
C LYS A 281 -16.20 9.34 9.03
N GLU A 282 -16.46 9.51 7.73
CA GLU A 282 -17.34 8.62 6.97
C GLU A 282 -16.84 7.16 7.03
N LEU A 283 -15.52 6.93 6.94
CA LEU A 283 -14.94 5.60 7.14
C LEU A 283 -15.22 5.08 8.56
N TYR A 284 -14.97 5.91 9.59
CA TYR A 284 -15.24 5.56 10.98
C TYR A 284 -16.71 5.16 11.20
N ASP A 285 -17.64 5.92 10.64
CA ASP A 285 -19.07 5.68 10.81
C ASP A 285 -19.50 4.32 10.20
N LEU A 286 -18.82 3.89 9.12
CA LEU A 286 -19.05 2.60 8.44
C LEU A 286 -18.34 1.40 9.08
N ILE A 287 -17.45 1.61 10.06
CA ILE A 287 -16.85 0.51 10.81
C ILE A 287 -17.87 -0.10 11.74
N PRO A 288 -18.10 -1.44 11.69
CA PRO A 288 -19.08 -2.10 12.51
C PRO A 288 -18.70 -2.13 13.99
N GLY A 289 -19.69 -2.36 14.86
CA GLY A 289 -19.50 -2.52 16.29
C GLY A 289 -19.30 -1.22 17.06
N SER A 290 -19.21 -1.35 18.39
CA SER A 290 -19.10 -0.23 19.33
C SER A 290 -17.69 0.01 19.87
N LYS A 291 -16.76 -0.92 19.64
CA LYS A 291 -15.37 -0.81 20.11
C LYS A 291 -14.53 0.03 19.16
N LYS A 292 -14.98 1.24 18.85
CA LYS A 292 -14.28 2.14 17.93
C LYS A 292 -14.16 3.54 18.51
N GLU A 293 -13.00 4.17 18.27
CA GLU A 293 -12.71 5.55 18.69
C GLU A 293 -12.24 6.36 17.48
N PHE A 294 -12.51 7.67 17.51
CA PHE A 294 -12.09 8.61 16.48
C PHE A 294 -11.10 9.63 17.05
N LEU A 295 -9.95 9.80 16.39
CA LEU A 295 -8.88 10.71 16.80
C LEU A 295 -8.66 11.79 15.75
N VAL A 296 -8.76 13.07 16.13
CA VAL A 296 -8.30 14.19 15.29
C VAL A 296 -6.86 14.51 15.66
N MET A 297 -5.92 14.13 14.77
CA MET A 297 -4.49 14.34 14.97
C MET A 297 -4.13 15.81 14.69
N LYS A 298 -3.75 16.53 15.74
CA LYS A 298 -3.46 17.97 15.68
C LYS A 298 -2.14 18.26 14.95
N ASN A 299 -2.17 19.28 14.07
CA ASN A 299 -1.03 19.70 13.25
C ASN A 299 -0.47 18.58 12.35
N ALA A 300 -1.23 17.52 12.10
CA ALA A 300 -0.83 16.41 11.26
C ALA A 300 -1.23 16.67 9.82
N THR A 301 -0.25 16.68 8.91
CA THR A 301 -0.45 16.59 7.46
C THR A 301 -0.46 15.13 7.02
N HIS A 302 -0.75 14.86 5.75
CA HIS A 302 -0.77 13.47 5.25
C HIS A 302 0.55 12.72 5.47
N ALA A 303 1.68 13.40 5.27
CA ALA A 303 3.01 12.77 5.35
C ALA A 303 3.77 13.07 6.65
N LYS A 304 3.33 14.05 7.44
CA LYS A 304 4.03 14.47 8.66
C LYS A 304 3.05 14.44 9.82
N ILE A 305 3.16 13.40 10.63
CA ILE A 305 2.37 13.21 11.84
C ILE A 305 3.26 13.53 13.04
N PRO A 306 2.92 14.54 13.86
CA PRO A 306 3.69 14.90 15.06
C PRO A 306 3.83 13.75 16.05
N VAL A 307 4.92 13.78 16.83
CA VAL A 307 5.19 12.72 17.83
C VAL A 307 4.10 12.65 18.90
N GLU A 308 3.47 13.76 19.21
CA GLU A 308 2.34 13.84 20.16
C GLU A 308 1.16 12.96 19.72
N CYS A 309 0.85 12.94 18.42
CA CYS A 309 -0.20 12.07 17.89
C CYS A 309 0.14 10.58 18.04
N TRP A 310 1.41 10.22 17.92
CA TRP A 310 1.86 8.85 18.16
C TRP A 310 1.78 8.46 19.65
N LYS A 311 1.98 9.42 20.56
CA LYS A 311 1.72 9.21 21.99
C LYS A 311 0.23 8.99 22.28
N GLU A 312 -0.66 9.68 21.57
CA GLU A 312 -2.11 9.44 21.67
C GLU A 312 -2.49 8.05 21.16
N VAL A 313 -1.89 7.59 20.06
CA VAL A 313 -2.06 6.21 19.56
C VAL A 313 -1.54 5.20 20.59
N ALA A 314 -0.36 5.43 21.21
CA ALA A 314 0.19 4.56 22.26
C ALA A 314 -0.72 4.54 23.49
N ALA A 315 -1.25 5.69 23.91
CA ALA A 315 -2.19 5.77 25.03
C ALA A 315 -3.51 5.02 24.76
N TRP A 316 -4.01 5.06 23.51
CA TRP A 316 -5.16 4.25 23.12
C TRP A 316 -4.84 2.75 23.19
N LEU A 317 -3.65 2.34 22.74
CA LEU A 317 -3.20 0.94 22.85
C LEU A 317 -3.12 0.51 24.32
N ASP A 318 -2.55 1.35 25.20
CA ASP A 318 -2.47 1.07 26.63
C ASP A 318 -3.87 0.91 27.24
N LYS A 319 -4.77 1.86 27.02
CA LYS A 319 -6.16 1.80 27.49
C LYS A 319 -6.91 0.55 27.01
N THR A 320 -6.57 0.05 25.82
CA THR A 320 -7.31 -1.03 25.18
C THR A 320 -6.80 -2.42 25.57
N TYR A 321 -5.49 -2.56 25.81
CA TYR A 321 -4.87 -3.88 25.91
C TYR A 321 -4.19 -4.18 27.24
N LEU A 322 -4.02 -3.17 28.12
CA LEU A 322 -3.48 -3.30 29.47
C LEU A 322 -4.55 -3.19 30.54
#